data_062ae25981e8cb912006771e7cb3c0be
#
_entry.id   062ae25981e8cb912006771e7cb3c0be
#
_cell.length_a   1.000
_cell.length_b   1.000
_cell.length_c   1.000
_cell.angle_alpha   90.00
_cell.angle_beta   90.00
_cell.angle_gamma   90.00
#
_symmetry.space_group_name_H-M   'P 1'
#
loop_
_entity.id
_entity.type
_entity.pdbx_description
1 polymer ?
#
loop_
_entity_poly.entity_id
_entity_poly.type
_entity_poly.pdbx_seq_one_letter_code
_entity_poly.pdbx_strand_id
1 'polypeptide(L)'
;TLDTMEALKYAQSLGQKHSLSICNVMESALPRESELVLYTRAGAEIGVASTKAFTTQLVVLFGLAVTIGKMRGHVSDEQAHAYIEELRQLPGSIQHVLNLEPQIAAWAQKFAKKNSSLFLGRGIHYPIALEGALKLKEITYIHAEAYPAGELKHGPLALVDENMPVVVIAPNDNLLDKVKANMQEVGARGGELFVFTDLDSNFNAGEGVHVIRTPRHVGILSPIVHTIPVQLLSYHAALARGTDVDKPRNLAKSVTVE
;
A
#
# COMPACT_ATOMS: atom_id res chain seq x y z
N THR A 1 -13.44 -6.65 -11.69
CA THR A 1 -14.69 -5.88 -11.96
C THR A 1 -15.88 -6.81 -12.14
N LEU A 2 -15.73 -7.91 -12.90
CA LEU A 2 -16.82 -8.86 -13.15
C LEU A 2 -17.33 -9.45 -11.83
N ASP A 3 -16.44 -10.00 -10.99
CA ASP A 3 -16.82 -10.59 -9.70
C ASP A 3 -17.54 -9.58 -8.79
N THR A 4 -17.09 -8.31 -8.79
CA THR A 4 -17.75 -7.25 -8.03
C THR A 4 -19.16 -6.96 -8.56
N MET A 5 -19.34 -6.98 -9.88
CA MET A 5 -20.65 -6.82 -10.52
C MET A 5 -21.61 -7.98 -10.16
N GLU A 6 -21.12 -9.19 -10.24
CA GLU A 6 -21.94 -10.37 -9.90
C GLU A 6 -22.28 -10.42 -8.40
N ALA A 7 -21.33 -10.00 -7.53
CA ALA A 7 -21.62 -9.87 -6.10
C ALA A 7 -22.69 -8.79 -5.82
N LEU A 8 -22.66 -7.65 -6.53
CA LEU A 8 -23.68 -6.61 -6.42
C LEU A 8 -25.05 -7.13 -6.86
N LYS A 9 -25.14 -7.76 -8.05
CA LYS A 9 -26.39 -8.34 -8.57
C LYS A 9 -26.95 -9.41 -7.62
N TYR A 10 -26.08 -10.24 -7.09
CA TYR A 10 -26.48 -11.27 -6.13
C TYR A 10 -27.05 -10.65 -4.85
N ALA A 11 -26.39 -9.63 -4.28
CA ALA A 11 -26.90 -8.92 -3.12
C ALA A 11 -28.27 -8.28 -3.41
N GLN A 12 -28.45 -7.66 -4.59
CA GLN A 12 -29.72 -7.09 -5.03
C GLN A 12 -30.81 -8.17 -5.16
N SER A 13 -30.50 -9.37 -5.68
CA SER A 13 -31.42 -10.48 -5.78
C SER A 13 -31.89 -11.00 -4.42
N LEU A 14 -31.09 -10.81 -3.36
CA LEU A 14 -31.43 -11.11 -1.97
C LEU A 14 -32.20 -9.98 -1.27
N GLY A 15 -32.59 -8.94 -2.00
CA GLY A 15 -33.37 -7.82 -1.46
C GLY A 15 -32.55 -6.66 -0.89
N GLN A 16 -31.23 -6.65 -1.06
CA GLN A 16 -30.40 -5.50 -0.70
C GLN A 16 -30.66 -4.36 -1.67
N LYS A 17 -31.38 -3.34 -1.20
CA LYS A 17 -31.83 -2.23 -2.06
C LYS A 17 -30.80 -1.12 -2.18
N HIS A 18 -29.99 -0.92 -1.13
CA HIS A 18 -29.05 0.20 -1.08
C HIS A 18 -27.63 -0.28 -1.39
N SER A 19 -27.01 0.37 -2.33
CA SER A 19 -25.63 0.09 -2.73
C SER A 19 -24.84 1.39 -2.96
N LEU A 20 -23.57 1.37 -2.58
CA LEU A 20 -22.64 2.46 -2.86
C LEU A 20 -21.38 1.87 -3.49
N SER A 21 -20.99 2.39 -4.64
CA SER A 21 -19.73 2.02 -5.29
C SER A 21 -18.71 3.16 -5.26
N ILE A 22 -17.43 2.78 -5.20
CA ILE A 22 -16.30 3.71 -5.35
C ILE A 22 -15.61 3.35 -6.67
N CYS A 23 -15.67 4.25 -7.65
CA CYS A 23 -15.18 4.01 -8.99
C CYS A 23 -14.35 5.19 -9.52
N ASN A 24 -13.45 4.89 -10.45
CA ASN A 24 -12.67 5.93 -11.14
C ASN A 24 -13.28 6.30 -12.50
N VAL A 25 -13.82 5.32 -13.23
CA VAL A 25 -14.35 5.51 -14.57
C VAL A 25 -15.84 5.80 -14.49
N MET A 26 -16.23 7.01 -14.87
CA MET A 26 -17.63 7.41 -14.96
C MET A 26 -18.33 6.56 -16.02
N GLU A 27 -19.63 6.30 -15.82
CA GLU A 27 -20.48 5.54 -16.75
C GLU A 27 -20.02 4.10 -17.05
N SER A 28 -19.07 3.57 -16.26
CA SER A 28 -18.74 2.14 -16.33
C SER A 28 -19.89 1.28 -15.77
N ALA A 29 -19.80 -0.05 -15.92
CA ALA A 29 -20.89 -0.93 -15.57
C ALA A 29 -21.29 -0.85 -14.09
N LEU A 30 -20.31 -0.87 -13.17
CA LEU A 30 -20.57 -0.83 -11.73
C LEU A 30 -21.31 0.43 -11.25
N PRO A 31 -20.91 1.68 -11.66
CA PRO A 31 -21.68 2.87 -11.38
C PRO A 31 -23.14 2.84 -11.83
N ARG A 32 -23.41 2.26 -13.00
CA ARG A 32 -24.78 2.17 -13.55
C ARG A 32 -25.69 1.25 -12.76
N GLU A 33 -25.13 0.23 -12.12
CA GLU A 33 -25.85 -0.74 -11.30
C GLU A 33 -25.95 -0.34 -9.81
N SER A 34 -25.23 0.70 -9.39
CA SER A 34 -25.19 1.15 -8.00
C SER A 34 -26.14 2.31 -7.78
N GLU A 35 -26.81 2.36 -6.61
CA GLU A 35 -27.67 3.47 -6.23
C GLU A 35 -26.89 4.78 -5.98
N LEU A 36 -25.75 4.66 -5.30
CA LEU A 36 -24.85 5.78 -5.02
C LEU A 36 -23.45 5.48 -5.57
N VAL A 37 -22.77 6.52 -6.01
CA VAL A 37 -21.41 6.41 -6.54
C VAL A 37 -20.52 7.53 -6.01
N LEU A 38 -19.35 7.16 -5.51
CA LEU A 38 -18.27 8.08 -5.23
C LEU A 38 -17.17 7.89 -6.28
N TYR A 39 -16.80 8.97 -6.96
CA TYR A 39 -15.75 8.93 -7.99
C TYR A 39 -14.39 9.35 -7.42
N THR A 40 -13.37 8.54 -7.64
CA THR A 40 -12.01 8.83 -7.19
C THR A 40 -11.34 9.94 -7.99
N ARG A 41 -11.78 10.17 -9.22
CA ARG A 41 -11.26 11.19 -10.15
C ARG A 41 -9.74 11.11 -10.36
N ALA A 42 -9.18 9.90 -10.29
CA ALA A 42 -7.74 9.66 -10.46
C ALA A 42 -7.25 9.84 -11.92
N GLY A 43 -8.15 10.08 -12.87
CA GLY A 43 -7.84 10.11 -14.29
C GLY A 43 -7.57 8.70 -14.85
N ALA A 44 -7.15 8.61 -16.10
CA ALA A 44 -6.83 7.33 -16.74
C ALA A 44 -5.60 6.69 -16.09
N GLU A 45 -5.70 5.40 -15.74
CA GLU A 45 -4.59 4.57 -15.27
C GLU A 45 -4.28 3.54 -16.35
N ILE A 46 -3.11 3.69 -17.01
CA ILE A 46 -2.71 2.90 -18.18
C ILE A 46 -2.16 1.54 -17.74
N GLY A 47 -1.28 1.54 -16.74
CA GLY A 47 -0.67 0.32 -16.23
C GLY A 47 -1.70 -0.69 -15.70
N VAL A 48 -1.46 -1.98 -15.94
CA VAL A 48 -2.32 -3.05 -15.46
C VAL A 48 -2.32 -3.09 -13.92
N ALA A 49 -1.16 -3.00 -13.30
CA ALA A 49 -1.03 -2.92 -11.85
C ALA A 49 -1.61 -1.60 -11.32
N SER A 50 -2.52 -1.70 -10.36
CA SER A 50 -3.16 -0.53 -9.76
C SER A 50 -2.18 0.24 -8.88
N THR A 51 -2.08 1.56 -9.05
CA THR A 51 -1.24 2.46 -8.25
C THR A 51 -2.06 3.64 -7.72
N LYS A 52 -2.23 4.69 -8.52
CA LYS A 52 -3.02 5.86 -8.11
C LYS A 52 -4.49 5.53 -7.82
N ALA A 53 -5.06 4.53 -8.50
CA ALA A 53 -6.42 4.08 -8.22
C ALA A 53 -6.53 3.54 -6.79
N PHE A 54 -5.54 2.79 -6.29
CA PHE A 54 -5.50 2.32 -4.91
C PHE A 54 -5.42 3.49 -3.91
N THR A 55 -4.47 4.41 -4.08
CA THR A 55 -4.30 5.54 -3.15
C THR A 55 -5.50 6.47 -3.12
N THR A 56 -6.13 6.75 -4.26
CA THR A 56 -7.33 7.59 -4.31
C THR A 56 -8.57 6.90 -3.72
N GLN A 57 -8.67 5.56 -3.82
CA GLN A 57 -9.70 4.81 -3.10
C GLN A 57 -9.53 4.92 -1.59
N LEU A 58 -8.31 4.86 -1.06
CA LEU A 58 -8.05 5.06 0.37
C LEU A 58 -8.51 6.45 0.83
N VAL A 59 -8.23 7.49 0.03
CA VAL A 59 -8.69 8.86 0.32
C VAL A 59 -10.22 8.95 0.35
N VAL A 60 -10.90 8.36 -0.63
CA VAL A 60 -12.37 8.37 -0.68
C VAL A 60 -12.98 7.57 0.47
N LEU A 61 -12.42 6.39 0.80
CA LEU A 61 -12.86 5.59 1.93
C LEU A 61 -12.67 6.31 3.26
N PHE A 62 -11.56 7.03 3.42
CA PHE A 62 -11.33 7.85 4.60
C PHE A 62 -12.37 8.97 4.73
N GLY A 63 -12.63 9.71 3.65
CA GLY A 63 -13.65 10.75 3.62
C GLY A 63 -15.05 10.19 3.94
N LEU A 64 -15.38 9.02 3.40
CA LEU A 64 -16.63 8.32 3.69
C LEU A 64 -16.72 7.94 5.18
N ALA A 65 -15.64 7.38 5.75
CA ALA A 65 -15.59 7.00 7.17
C ALA A 65 -15.78 8.21 8.08
N VAL A 66 -15.12 9.34 7.80
CA VAL A 66 -15.28 10.60 8.54
C VAL A 66 -16.72 11.11 8.43
N THR A 67 -17.32 11.10 7.23
CA THR A 67 -18.70 11.54 6.99
C THR A 67 -19.69 10.68 7.78
N ILE A 68 -19.60 9.37 7.71
CA ILE A 68 -20.46 8.43 8.46
C ILE A 68 -20.24 8.59 9.97
N GLY A 69 -18.99 8.71 10.39
CA GLY A 69 -18.63 8.92 11.80
C GLY A 69 -19.25 10.20 12.36
N LYS A 70 -19.23 11.30 11.59
CA LYS A 70 -19.90 12.56 11.94
C LYS A 70 -21.42 12.41 12.02
N MET A 71 -22.04 11.79 11.01
CA MET A 71 -23.48 11.57 10.98
C MET A 71 -23.97 10.72 12.16
N ARG A 72 -23.12 9.81 12.66
CA ARG A 72 -23.42 8.94 13.81
C ARG A 72 -22.98 9.53 15.16
N GLY A 73 -22.42 10.74 15.19
CA GLY A 73 -21.94 11.39 16.42
C GLY A 73 -20.66 10.79 17.02
N HIS A 74 -19.91 9.97 16.25
CA HIS A 74 -18.61 9.42 16.66
C HIS A 74 -17.43 10.33 16.32
N VAL A 75 -17.62 11.29 15.42
CA VAL A 75 -16.62 12.29 15.02
C VAL A 75 -17.20 13.66 15.25
N SER A 76 -16.57 14.49 16.08
CA SER A 76 -17.00 15.87 16.34
C SER A 76 -16.72 16.76 15.13
N ASP A 77 -17.30 17.98 15.12
CA ASP A 77 -17.04 18.97 14.07
C ASP A 77 -15.56 19.38 14.05
N GLU A 78 -14.93 19.54 15.20
CA GLU A 78 -13.52 19.88 15.34
C GLU A 78 -12.63 18.76 14.80
N GLN A 79 -12.94 17.49 15.12
CA GLN A 79 -12.22 16.33 14.61
C GLN A 79 -12.37 16.19 13.10
N ALA A 80 -13.58 16.37 12.57
CA ALA A 80 -13.82 16.33 11.12
C ALA A 80 -13.03 17.44 10.40
N HIS A 81 -12.97 18.64 10.99
CA HIS A 81 -12.20 19.75 10.45
C HIS A 81 -10.70 19.45 10.44
N ALA A 82 -10.17 18.91 11.52
CA ALA A 82 -8.76 18.48 11.60
C ALA A 82 -8.41 17.44 10.52
N TYR A 83 -9.25 16.43 10.32
CA TYR A 83 -9.05 15.42 9.27
C TYR A 83 -9.08 16.02 7.86
N ILE A 84 -9.93 17.02 7.60
CA ILE A 84 -9.95 17.72 6.30
C ILE A 84 -8.65 18.49 6.09
N GLU A 85 -8.13 19.15 7.11
CA GLU A 85 -6.85 19.86 7.02
C GLU A 85 -5.66 18.89 6.79
N GLU A 86 -5.66 17.73 7.45
CA GLU A 86 -4.67 16.67 7.19
C GLU A 86 -4.75 16.18 5.73
N LEU A 87 -5.96 15.96 5.20
CA LEU A 87 -6.15 15.58 3.79
C LEU A 87 -5.64 16.66 2.82
N ARG A 88 -5.79 17.94 3.15
CA ARG A 88 -5.27 19.04 2.32
C ARG A 88 -3.75 19.07 2.27
N GLN A 89 -3.07 18.60 3.32
CA GLN A 89 -1.62 18.53 3.39
C GLN A 89 -1.05 17.26 2.72
N LEU A 90 -1.89 16.24 2.52
CA LEU A 90 -1.47 14.94 1.96
C LEU A 90 -0.73 15.04 0.62
N PRO A 91 -1.15 15.88 -0.37
CA PRO A 91 -0.42 16.01 -1.63
C PRO A 91 1.04 16.49 -1.43
N GLY A 92 1.27 17.40 -0.47
CA GLY A 92 2.62 17.86 -0.12
C GLY A 92 3.47 16.73 0.46
N SER A 93 2.90 15.92 1.35
CA SER A 93 3.57 14.75 1.92
C SER A 93 3.92 13.72 0.85
N ILE A 94 3.00 13.45 -0.09
CA ILE A 94 3.24 12.55 -1.22
C ILE A 94 4.37 13.10 -2.11
N GLN A 95 4.37 14.41 -2.40
CA GLN A 95 5.44 15.02 -3.22
C GLN A 95 6.81 14.86 -2.55
N HIS A 96 6.90 14.96 -1.24
CA HIS A 96 8.16 14.70 -0.52
C HIS A 96 8.61 13.25 -0.66
N VAL A 97 7.69 12.27 -0.64
CA VAL A 97 8.03 10.87 -0.89
C VAL A 97 8.51 10.66 -2.33
N LEU A 98 7.86 11.30 -3.31
CA LEU A 98 8.30 11.24 -4.71
C LEU A 98 9.73 11.80 -4.88
N ASN A 99 10.13 12.78 -4.10
CA ASN A 99 11.51 13.31 -4.13
C ASN A 99 12.55 12.31 -3.56
N LEU A 100 12.12 11.24 -2.90
CA LEU A 100 12.99 10.15 -2.44
C LEU A 100 13.25 9.09 -3.55
N GLU A 101 12.65 9.25 -4.72
CA GLU A 101 12.77 8.32 -5.86
C GLU A 101 14.20 7.88 -6.15
N PRO A 102 15.25 8.77 -6.20
CA PRO A 102 16.62 8.33 -6.47
C PRO A 102 17.16 7.33 -5.44
N GLN A 103 16.81 7.49 -4.16
CA GLN A 103 17.23 6.57 -3.10
C GLN A 103 16.50 5.22 -3.23
N ILE A 104 15.22 5.26 -3.54
CA ILE A 104 14.40 4.05 -3.76
C ILE A 104 14.87 3.29 -5.00
N ALA A 105 15.19 4.00 -6.08
CA ALA A 105 15.75 3.41 -7.29
C ALA A 105 17.10 2.70 -7.03
N ALA A 106 17.94 3.27 -6.16
CA ALA A 106 19.19 2.62 -5.74
C ALA A 106 18.93 1.30 -4.97
N TRP A 107 17.90 1.25 -4.11
CA TRP A 107 17.49 0.00 -3.46
C TRP A 107 16.98 -1.03 -4.47
N ALA A 108 16.19 -0.59 -5.43
CA ALA A 108 15.59 -1.45 -6.45
C ALA A 108 16.62 -2.29 -7.23
N GLN A 109 17.84 -1.77 -7.42
CA GLN A 109 18.94 -2.52 -8.07
C GLN A 109 19.32 -3.80 -7.28
N LYS A 110 19.19 -3.77 -5.95
CA LYS A 110 19.43 -4.96 -5.11
C LYS A 110 18.32 -5.99 -5.30
N PHE A 111 17.08 -5.57 -5.47
CA PHE A 111 15.93 -6.45 -5.72
C PHE A 111 15.97 -7.11 -7.09
N ALA A 112 16.52 -6.44 -8.10
CA ALA A 112 16.52 -6.93 -9.47
C ALA A 112 17.12 -8.33 -9.64
N LYS A 113 18.05 -8.72 -8.76
CA LYS A 113 18.73 -10.03 -8.77
C LYS A 113 18.11 -11.06 -7.84
N LYS A 114 17.07 -10.71 -7.10
CA LYS A 114 16.43 -11.58 -6.12
C LYS A 114 15.22 -12.29 -6.72
N ASN A 115 14.90 -13.46 -6.19
CA ASN A 115 13.75 -14.27 -6.64
C ASN A 115 12.58 -14.24 -5.65
N SER A 116 12.84 -13.83 -4.41
CA SER A 116 11.84 -13.70 -3.36
C SER A 116 12.10 -12.49 -2.49
N SER A 117 11.05 -12.00 -1.82
CA SER A 117 11.10 -10.89 -0.87
C SER A 117 9.96 -10.99 0.13
N LEU A 118 10.21 -10.61 1.37
CA LEU A 118 9.18 -10.44 2.37
C LEU A 118 8.86 -8.95 2.60
N PHE A 119 7.60 -8.68 2.88
CA PHE A 119 7.13 -7.36 3.28
C PHE A 119 6.51 -7.44 4.66
N LEU A 120 6.88 -6.52 5.55
CA LEU A 120 6.43 -6.50 6.93
C LEU A 120 5.74 -5.19 7.24
N GLY A 121 4.58 -5.29 7.84
CA GLY A 121 3.84 -4.17 8.41
C GLY A 121 3.19 -4.58 9.72
N ARG A 122 2.75 -3.60 10.50
CA ARG A 122 2.01 -3.86 11.75
C ARG A 122 0.80 -2.94 11.85
N GLY A 123 -0.29 -3.40 12.48
CA GLY A 123 -1.52 -2.63 12.58
C GLY A 123 -2.04 -2.19 11.21
N ILE A 124 -2.37 -0.91 11.06
CA ILE A 124 -2.90 -0.32 9.82
C ILE A 124 -1.89 -0.32 8.65
N HIS A 125 -0.61 -0.60 8.90
CA HIS A 125 0.43 -0.67 7.87
C HIS A 125 0.66 -2.09 7.32
N TYR A 126 0.04 -3.12 7.90
CA TYR A 126 0.08 -4.47 7.31
C TYR A 126 -0.61 -4.52 5.93
N PRO A 127 -1.81 -3.95 5.72
CA PRO A 127 -2.38 -3.85 4.37
C PRO A 127 -1.47 -3.13 3.36
N ILE A 128 -0.65 -2.19 3.80
CA ILE A 128 0.31 -1.51 2.91
C ILE A 128 1.49 -2.43 2.55
N ALA A 129 1.92 -3.27 3.48
CA ALA A 129 2.88 -4.32 3.17
C ALA A 129 2.32 -5.32 2.14
N LEU A 130 1.03 -5.70 2.24
CA LEU A 130 0.34 -6.53 1.24
C LEU A 130 0.33 -5.86 -0.13
N GLU A 131 0.01 -4.56 -0.21
CA GLU A 131 0.03 -3.79 -1.45
C GLU A 131 1.43 -3.73 -2.06
N GLY A 132 2.47 -3.49 -1.24
CA GLY A 132 3.86 -3.48 -1.70
C GLY A 132 4.30 -4.83 -2.26
N ALA A 133 4.00 -5.93 -1.56
CA ALA A 133 4.28 -7.28 -2.03
C ALA A 133 3.52 -7.60 -3.32
N LEU A 134 2.24 -7.19 -3.42
CA LEU A 134 1.44 -7.35 -4.61
C LEU A 134 2.06 -6.60 -5.80
N LYS A 135 2.39 -5.32 -5.66
CA LYS A 135 3.02 -4.54 -6.73
C LYS A 135 4.34 -5.16 -7.17
N LEU A 136 5.18 -5.58 -6.22
CA LEU A 136 6.46 -6.19 -6.58
C LEU A 136 6.25 -7.47 -7.41
N LYS A 137 5.37 -8.38 -6.99
CA LYS A 137 5.13 -9.63 -7.74
C LYS A 137 4.50 -9.39 -9.10
N GLU A 138 3.54 -8.45 -9.21
CA GLU A 138 2.81 -8.19 -10.46
C GLU A 138 3.72 -7.73 -11.58
N ILE A 139 4.66 -6.82 -11.31
CA ILE A 139 5.45 -6.17 -12.37
C ILE A 139 6.91 -6.63 -12.45
N THR A 140 7.43 -7.30 -11.42
CA THR A 140 8.82 -7.83 -11.42
C THR A 140 8.90 -9.33 -11.53
N TYR A 141 7.81 -10.07 -11.24
CA TYR A 141 7.75 -11.53 -11.14
C TYR A 141 8.61 -12.11 -10.00
N ILE A 142 9.05 -11.28 -9.07
CA ILE A 142 9.66 -11.71 -7.80
C ILE A 142 8.55 -12.30 -6.93
N HIS A 143 8.77 -13.49 -6.35
CA HIS A 143 7.83 -14.02 -5.37
C HIS A 143 7.86 -13.17 -4.11
N ALA A 144 6.85 -12.36 -3.90
CA ALA A 144 6.76 -11.44 -2.78
C ALA A 144 5.52 -11.71 -1.93
N GLU A 145 5.71 -11.81 -0.63
CA GLU A 145 4.63 -12.01 0.33
C GLU A 145 4.72 -11.02 1.48
N ALA A 146 3.59 -10.71 2.07
CA ALA A 146 3.54 -9.84 3.23
C ALA A 146 2.97 -10.55 4.44
N TYR A 147 3.55 -10.24 5.61
CA TYR A 147 3.10 -10.77 6.89
C TYR A 147 2.94 -9.65 7.93
N PRO A 148 2.00 -9.79 8.86
CA PRO A 148 2.05 -8.97 10.07
C PRO A 148 3.38 -9.25 10.78
N ALA A 149 4.16 -8.21 11.09
CA ALA A 149 5.50 -8.39 11.63
C ALA A 149 5.53 -9.25 12.91
N GLY A 150 4.46 -9.22 13.72
CA GLY A 150 4.32 -10.04 14.92
C GLY A 150 4.14 -11.54 14.64
N GLU A 151 3.73 -11.92 13.42
CA GLU A 151 3.46 -13.31 13.04
C GLU A 151 4.68 -14.02 12.43
N LEU A 152 5.81 -13.33 12.27
CA LEU A 152 7.04 -13.92 11.68
C LEU A 152 7.46 -15.23 12.34
N LYS A 153 7.33 -15.32 13.67
CA LYS A 153 7.73 -16.50 14.47
C LYS A 153 6.91 -17.75 14.17
N HIS A 154 5.74 -17.58 13.57
CA HIS A 154 4.79 -18.66 13.30
C HIS A 154 5.00 -19.34 11.92
N GLY A 155 6.22 -19.22 11.37
CA GLY A 155 6.62 -19.89 10.12
C GLY A 155 7.47 -19.03 9.19
N PRO A 156 7.03 -17.81 8.79
CA PRO A 156 7.72 -17.02 7.76
C PRO A 156 9.19 -16.74 8.07
N LEU A 157 9.57 -16.66 9.35
CA LEU A 157 10.94 -16.43 9.78
C LEU A 157 11.91 -17.53 9.32
N ALA A 158 11.42 -18.74 9.04
CA ALA A 158 12.21 -19.84 8.48
C ALA A 158 12.68 -19.57 7.04
N LEU A 159 12.06 -18.64 6.32
CA LEU A 159 12.41 -18.25 4.95
C LEU A 159 13.52 -17.20 4.90
N VAL A 160 13.86 -16.58 6.04
CA VAL A 160 14.81 -15.47 6.10
C VAL A 160 16.24 -15.99 6.01
N ASP A 161 16.95 -15.51 5.00
CA ASP A 161 18.39 -15.70 4.78
C ASP A 161 19.00 -14.44 4.12
N GLU A 162 20.28 -14.47 3.78
CA GLU A 162 20.99 -13.37 3.11
C GLU A 162 20.50 -13.08 1.68
N ASN A 163 19.73 -13.98 1.08
CA ASN A 163 19.22 -13.83 -0.29
C ASN A 163 17.82 -13.25 -0.34
N MET A 164 17.13 -13.20 0.79
CA MET A 164 15.76 -12.68 0.88
C MET A 164 15.74 -11.26 1.46
N PRO A 165 15.58 -10.21 0.63
CA PRO A 165 15.38 -8.86 1.13
C PRO A 165 14.03 -8.75 1.84
N VAL A 166 14.05 -8.07 2.99
CA VAL A 166 12.86 -7.85 3.81
C VAL A 166 12.53 -6.37 3.85
N VAL A 167 11.42 -5.98 3.22
CA VAL A 167 10.90 -4.61 3.24
C VAL A 167 10.06 -4.42 4.49
N VAL A 168 10.34 -3.37 5.24
CA VAL A 168 9.62 -3.07 6.50
C VAL A 168 9.00 -1.69 6.43
N ILE A 169 7.70 -1.61 6.72
CA ILE A 169 6.98 -0.36 6.91
C ILE A 169 6.93 -0.11 8.41
N ALA A 170 7.72 0.86 8.87
CA ALA A 170 7.99 1.15 10.27
C ALA A 170 7.69 2.63 10.62
N PRO A 171 6.42 3.04 10.59
CA PRO A 171 6.04 4.41 10.92
C PRO A 171 6.39 4.74 12.38
N ASN A 172 6.50 6.03 12.69
CA ASN A 172 6.73 6.52 14.05
C ASN A 172 5.43 6.54 14.87
N ASP A 173 4.87 5.36 15.10
CA ASP A 173 3.66 5.15 15.88
C ASP A 173 3.94 4.34 17.16
N ASN A 174 2.89 4.05 17.93
CA ASN A 174 2.96 3.27 19.17
C ASN A 174 3.38 1.79 18.97
N LEU A 175 3.51 1.32 17.74
CA LEU A 175 3.93 -0.04 17.40
C LEU A 175 5.39 -0.11 16.94
N LEU A 176 6.07 1.03 16.77
CA LEU A 176 7.43 1.10 16.23
C LEU A 176 8.42 0.22 17.01
N ASP A 177 8.40 0.24 18.33
CA ASP A 177 9.32 -0.57 19.14
C ASP A 177 9.08 -2.08 18.98
N LYS A 178 7.82 -2.48 18.76
CA LYS A 178 7.48 -3.87 18.43
C LYS A 178 7.97 -4.26 17.04
N VAL A 179 7.90 -3.35 16.07
CA VAL A 179 8.46 -3.56 14.72
C VAL A 179 9.98 -3.70 14.80
N LYS A 180 10.65 -2.83 15.57
CA LYS A 180 12.11 -2.94 15.81
C LYS A 180 12.52 -4.29 16.36
N ALA A 181 11.78 -4.84 17.33
CA ALA A 181 12.05 -6.17 17.88
C ALA A 181 11.93 -7.26 16.79
N ASN A 182 10.91 -7.18 15.92
CA ASN A 182 10.79 -8.13 14.81
C ASN A 182 11.91 -7.97 13.78
N MET A 183 12.38 -6.74 13.52
CA MET A 183 13.53 -6.50 12.65
C MET A 183 14.83 -7.12 13.19
N GLN A 184 15.03 -7.07 14.51
CA GLN A 184 16.18 -7.74 15.15
C GLN A 184 16.15 -9.26 14.93
N GLU A 185 14.97 -9.87 14.93
CA GLU A 185 14.80 -11.30 14.66
C GLU A 185 15.19 -11.66 13.21
N VAL A 186 14.86 -10.78 12.25
CA VAL A 186 15.26 -10.90 10.84
C VAL A 186 16.78 -10.74 10.71
N GLY A 187 17.36 -9.68 11.28
CA GLY A 187 18.79 -9.40 11.24
C GLY A 187 19.63 -10.51 11.87
N ALA A 188 19.19 -11.12 12.98
CA ALA A 188 19.87 -12.23 13.63
C ALA A 188 19.98 -13.50 12.75
N ARG A 189 19.24 -13.56 11.62
CA ARG A 189 19.25 -14.66 10.63
C ARG A 189 19.89 -14.27 9.31
N GLY A 190 20.59 -13.12 9.29
CA GLY A 190 21.27 -12.63 8.10
C GLY A 190 20.36 -11.93 7.08
N GLY A 191 19.08 -11.71 7.41
CA GLY A 191 18.15 -11.01 6.52
C GLY A 191 18.54 -9.54 6.30
N GLU A 192 18.55 -9.10 5.05
CA GLU A 192 18.81 -7.70 4.68
C GLU A 192 17.52 -6.89 4.76
N LEU A 193 17.50 -5.85 5.60
CA LEU A 193 16.33 -5.04 5.91
C LEU A 193 16.31 -3.74 5.11
N PHE A 194 15.16 -3.44 4.49
CA PHE A 194 14.87 -2.21 3.75
C PHE A 194 13.71 -1.48 4.41
N VAL A 195 14.01 -0.48 5.20
CA VAL A 195 13.07 0.13 6.15
C VAL A 195 12.60 1.48 5.67
N PHE A 196 11.30 1.61 5.44
CA PHE A 196 10.63 2.90 5.29
C PHE A 196 10.11 3.34 6.65
N THR A 197 10.60 4.47 7.14
CA THR A 197 10.25 5.04 8.45
C THR A 197 10.06 6.54 8.35
N ASP A 198 9.37 7.13 9.32
CA ASP A 198 9.14 8.58 9.34
C ASP A 198 10.40 9.36 9.71
N LEU A 199 10.50 10.62 9.23
CA LEU A 199 11.66 11.51 9.46
C LEU A 199 11.95 11.73 10.95
N ASP A 200 10.93 11.77 11.78
CA ASP A 200 10.99 12.00 13.22
C ASP A 200 11.14 10.70 14.04
N SER A 201 11.32 9.55 13.39
CA SER A 201 11.61 8.30 14.09
C SER A 201 13.05 8.28 14.61
N ASN A 202 13.27 7.65 15.75
CA ASN A 202 14.59 7.43 16.34
C ASN A 202 15.28 6.15 15.83
N PHE A 203 14.94 5.70 14.61
CA PHE A 203 15.50 4.51 14.01
C PHE A 203 16.70 4.85 13.14
N ASN A 204 17.80 4.09 13.24
CA ASN A 204 19.03 4.35 12.49
C ASN A 204 19.40 3.16 11.58
N ALA A 205 20.06 3.48 10.47
CA ALA A 205 20.69 2.49 9.62
C ALA A 205 21.85 1.79 10.35
N GLY A 206 22.16 0.59 9.92
CA GLY A 206 23.24 -0.25 10.46
C GLY A 206 23.68 -1.29 9.46
N GLU A 207 24.53 -2.21 9.89
CA GLU A 207 24.93 -3.32 9.05
C GLU A 207 23.71 -4.17 8.67
N GLY A 208 23.51 -4.42 7.37
CA GLY A 208 22.35 -5.15 6.84
C GLY A 208 21.01 -4.38 6.97
N VAL A 209 21.02 -3.11 7.41
CA VAL A 209 19.81 -2.32 7.61
C VAL A 209 19.88 -1.01 6.82
N HIS A 210 19.08 -0.93 5.78
CA HIS A 210 18.94 0.24 4.93
C HIS A 210 17.70 1.03 5.35
N VAL A 211 17.80 2.35 5.44
CA VAL A 211 16.71 3.21 5.91
C VAL A 211 16.47 4.34 4.92
N ILE A 212 15.22 4.48 4.49
CA ILE A 212 14.72 5.67 3.80
C ILE A 212 13.68 6.33 4.71
N ARG A 213 13.84 7.66 4.90
CA ARG A 213 12.95 8.45 5.75
C ARG A 213 11.90 9.14 4.91
N THR A 214 10.66 8.76 5.12
CA THR A 214 9.48 9.45 4.61
C THR A 214 9.23 10.75 5.37
N PRO A 215 8.30 11.62 4.97
CA PRO A 215 7.90 12.77 5.76
C PRO A 215 7.54 12.39 7.21
N ARG A 216 7.39 13.40 8.06
CA ARG A 216 6.92 13.19 9.43
C ARG A 216 5.60 12.44 9.44
N HIS A 217 5.35 11.70 10.52
CA HIS A 217 4.12 10.94 10.69
C HIS A 217 2.88 11.83 10.54
N VAL A 218 1.96 11.37 9.69
CA VAL A 218 0.73 12.09 9.33
C VAL A 218 -0.53 11.40 9.92
N GLY A 219 -0.41 10.89 11.14
CA GLY A 219 -1.53 10.29 11.85
C GLY A 219 -2.18 9.13 11.08
N ILE A 220 -3.49 9.12 11.02
CA ILE A 220 -4.29 8.06 10.39
C ILE A 220 -4.12 8.00 8.86
N LEU A 221 -3.60 9.04 8.22
CA LEU A 221 -3.30 9.08 6.79
C LEU A 221 -1.92 8.47 6.44
N SER A 222 -1.13 8.08 7.45
CA SER A 222 0.18 7.47 7.28
C SER A 222 0.20 6.26 6.31
N PRO A 223 -0.81 5.36 6.28
CA PRO A 223 -0.86 4.29 5.28
C PRO A 223 -0.81 4.79 3.84
N ILE A 224 -1.47 5.91 3.52
CA ILE A 224 -1.47 6.48 2.16
C ILE A 224 -0.07 6.95 1.79
N VAL A 225 0.62 7.65 2.69
CA VAL A 225 1.99 8.13 2.48
C VAL A 225 2.96 6.96 2.29
N HIS A 226 2.85 5.91 3.11
CA HIS A 226 3.72 4.73 3.06
C HIS A 226 3.42 3.77 1.89
N THR A 227 2.29 3.94 1.19
CA THR A 227 2.02 3.22 -0.05
C THR A 227 2.94 3.67 -1.18
N ILE A 228 3.25 4.96 -1.27
CA ILE A 228 4.00 5.51 -2.39
C ILE A 228 5.42 4.91 -2.50
N PRO A 229 6.23 4.83 -1.43
CA PRO A 229 7.59 4.31 -1.55
C PRO A 229 7.64 2.83 -1.91
N VAL A 230 6.68 2.01 -1.49
CA VAL A 230 6.65 0.59 -1.88
C VAL A 230 6.20 0.40 -3.33
N GLN A 231 5.34 1.28 -3.86
CA GLN A 231 5.01 1.32 -5.28
C GLN A 231 6.21 1.75 -6.13
N LEU A 232 6.94 2.80 -5.72
CA LEU A 232 8.18 3.24 -6.39
C LEU A 232 9.26 2.15 -6.36
N LEU A 233 9.44 1.45 -5.25
CA LEU A 233 10.38 0.33 -5.16
C LEU A 233 10.06 -0.75 -6.20
N SER A 234 8.80 -1.13 -6.30
CA SER A 234 8.34 -2.13 -7.26
C SER A 234 8.55 -1.67 -8.71
N TYR A 235 8.22 -0.41 -9.01
CA TYR A 235 8.41 0.20 -10.32
C TYR A 235 9.88 0.17 -10.75
N HIS A 236 10.79 0.65 -9.91
CA HIS A 236 12.21 0.68 -10.24
C HIS A 236 12.85 -0.71 -10.26
N ALA A 237 12.37 -1.65 -9.45
CA ALA A 237 12.82 -3.05 -9.52
C ALA A 237 12.39 -3.69 -10.86
N ALA A 238 11.20 -3.37 -11.36
CA ALA A 238 10.74 -3.82 -12.68
C ALA A 238 11.62 -3.25 -13.81
N LEU A 239 11.90 -1.95 -13.78
CA LEU A 239 12.81 -1.32 -14.74
C LEU A 239 14.21 -1.97 -14.70
N ALA A 240 14.76 -2.21 -13.51
CA ALA A 240 16.06 -2.84 -13.34
C ALA A 240 16.09 -4.31 -13.83
N ARG A 241 14.95 -5.00 -13.82
CA ARG A 241 14.79 -6.34 -14.40
C ARG A 241 14.50 -6.35 -15.89
N GLY A 242 14.16 -5.19 -16.48
CA GLY A 242 13.75 -5.08 -17.87
C GLY A 242 12.36 -5.64 -18.15
N THR A 243 11.47 -5.69 -17.14
CA THR A 243 10.08 -6.11 -17.32
C THR A 243 9.20 -4.92 -17.68
N ASP A 244 8.08 -5.18 -18.38
CA ASP A 244 7.12 -4.15 -18.76
C ASP A 244 6.26 -3.77 -17.55
N VAL A 245 6.38 -2.52 -17.09
CA VAL A 245 5.67 -1.99 -15.92
C VAL A 245 4.18 -1.76 -16.19
N ASP A 246 3.81 -1.51 -17.44
CA ASP A 246 2.43 -1.22 -17.83
C ASP A 246 1.67 -2.47 -18.25
N LYS A 247 2.35 -3.42 -18.89
CA LYS A 247 1.77 -4.65 -19.44
C LYS A 247 2.49 -5.90 -18.95
N PRO A 248 2.45 -6.20 -17.65
CA PRO A 248 3.08 -7.40 -17.12
C PRO A 248 2.43 -8.66 -17.72
N ARG A 249 3.27 -9.71 -17.90
CA ARG A 249 2.78 -10.97 -18.48
C ARG A 249 1.65 -11.58 -17.65
N ASN A 250 0.73 -12.28 -18.32
CA ASN A 250 -0.37 -13.04 -17.72
C ASN A 250 -1.38 -12.22 -16.91
N LEU A 251 -1.33 -10.90 -16.97
CA LEU A 251 -2.27 -10.01 -16.29
C LEU A 251 -3.00 -9.12 -17.31
N ALA A 252 -4.19 -8.70 -16.94
CA ALA A 252 -5.01 -7.76 -17.71
C ALA A 252 -5.59 -6.69 -16.78
N LYS A 253 -5.81 -5.47 -17.31
CA LYS A 253 -6.39 -4.36 -16.52
C LYS A 253 -7.79 -4.67 -16.00
N SER A 254 -8.57 -5.42 -16.79
CA SER A 254 -9.86 -5.96 -16.36
C SER A 254 -10.05 -7.33 -16.99
N VAL A 255 -10.54 -8.28 -16.19
CA VAL A 255 -10.98 -9.59 -16.69
C VAL A 255 -12.46 -9.45 -17.03
N THR A 256 -12.79 -9.66 -18.31
CA THR A 256 -14.14 -9.49 -18.87
C THR A 256 -14.73 -10.81 -19.39
N VAL A 257 -13.97 -11.88 -19.34
CA VAL A 257 -14.36 -13.24 -19.73
C VAL A 257 -13.94 -14.23 -18.64
N GLU A 258 -14.73 -15.26 -18.43
CA GLU A 258 -14.39 -16.41 -17.59
C GLU A 258 -13.59 -17.44 -18.40
#